data_3a98c797e5f98269fa08b043fedf309e
#
_entry.id   3a98c797e5f98269fa08b043fedf309e
#
_cell.length_a   1.000
_cell.length_b   1.000
_cell.length_c   1.000
_cell.angle_alpha   90.00
_cell.angle_beta   90.00
_cell.angle_gamma   90.00
#
_symmetry.space_group_name_H-M   'P 1'
#
loop_
_entity.id
_entity.type
_entity.pdbx_description
1 polymer ?
#
loop_
_entity_poly.entity_id
_entity_poly.type
_entity_poly.pdbx_seq_one_letter_code
_entity_poly.pdbx_strand_id
1 'polypeptide(L)'
;ESKNGSYKLTLYFDVGADPDMALVNVQNQLQLVQPRLPEEVKRYGLTVKKTTGGAGALFIALTSPNKTYNSLFLANYATMYIKDELARTKGCGQVQIFGAGDYSMRIWLKPDKMASLGVSTSDINAAITSQNTQAPAGNIGVEPMDNPQMMKFTLRTKGRLKTVEEFENIIVKSNVNGSNVRIKDVARVELGAENYSSAVRIGESDVAMISISQLPEANTIDLVNRIEKKMEILSKKFPTDIEYFTQYDTTEFVRESIHEVISAIVLAIILVSAVTYLFLGTARAAFIPFCAIPVSLIGVFIFMALMGFSINLLILFGLVLAVGLVVDDAIVVLENTQRHIQEGKQPREATEITMQEVFGAVVATSLVLMAVFVPVSFMGGISGQMYRQFAVCIATSIGLSTVVA
;
A
#
# COMPACT_ATOMS: atom_id res chain seq x y z
N GLU A 1 -0.08 20.96 1.35
CA GLU A 1 1.14 21.23 0.63
C GLU A 1 0.79 21.88 -0.70
N SER A 2 1.43 23.02 -1.00
CA SER A 2 1.31 23.71 -2.29
C SER A 2 2.70 23.85 -2.87
N LYS A 3 2.94 23.29 -4.04
CA LYS A 3 4.27 23.30 -4.67
C LYS A 3 4.14 23.18 -6.19
N ASN A 4 4.87 24.01 -6.91
CA ASN A 4 5.00 23.93 -8.39
C ASN A 4 3.67 23.82 -9.13
N GLY A 5 2.66 24.64 -8.75
CA GLY A 5 1.35 24.64 -9.40
C GLY A 5 0.45 23.46 -9.04
N SER A 6 0.87 22.60 -8.10
CA SER A 6 0.03 21.52 -7.54
C SER A 6 -0.34 21.80 -6.10
N TYR A 7 -1.55 21.43 -5.72
CA TYR A 7 -2.05 21.49 -4.35
C TYR A 7 -2.46 20.12 -3.87
N LYS A 8 -1.89 19.67 -2.74
CA LYS A 8 -2.22 18.41 -2.08
C LYS A 8 -2.74 18.69 -0.68
N LEU A 9 -3.97 18.26 -0.40
CA LEU A 9 -4.57 18.28 0.93
C LEU A 9 -4.61 16.83 1.45
N THR A 10 -3.99 16.60 2.60
CA THR A 10 -4.08 15.32 3.30
C THR A 10 -4.92 15.51 4.56
N LEU A 11 -6.00 14.75 4.66
CA LEU A 11 -6.90 14.74 5.79
C LEU A 11 -6.63 13.51 6.63
N TYR A 12 -6.42 13.69 7.92
CA TYR A 12 -6.28 12.63 8.89
C TYR A 12 -7.57 12.54 9.69
N PHE A 13 -8.10 11.34 9.81
CA PHE A 13 -9.31 11.05 10.57
C PHE A 13 -8.95 10.35 11.87
N ASP A 14 -9.82 10.44 12.86
CA ASP A 14 -9.65 9.75 14.12
C ASP A 14 -9.67 8.24 13.94
N VAL A 15 -9.02 7.56 14.87
CA VAL A 15 -8.96 6.11 14.89
C VAL A 15 -10.36 5.52 15.09
N GLY A 16 -10.77 4.63 14.17
CA GLY A 16 -12.10 4.03 14.16
C GLY A 16 -13.10 4.72 13.22
N ALA A 17 -12.72 5.83 12.56
CA ALA A 17 -13.53 6.40 11.49
C ALA A 17 -13.59 5.45 10.29
N ASP A 18 -14.79 5.29 9.72
CA ASP A 18 -14.98 4.52 8.49
C ASP A 18 -14.34 5.23 7.30
N PRO A 19 -13.33 4.62 6.62
CA PRO A 19 -12.62 5.26 5.52
C PRO A 19 -13.50 5.50 4.29
N ASP A 20 -14.55 4.70 4.08
CA ASP A 20 -15.45 4.84 2.94
C ASP A 20 -16.40 6.00 3.16
N MET A 21 -16.99 6.13 4.35
CA MET A 21 -17.82 7.26 4.72
C MET A 21 -17.02 8.57 4.74
N ALA A 22 -15.77 8.52 5.21
CA ALA A 22 -14.86 9.66 5.18
C ALA A 22 -14.62 10.14 3.74
N LEU A 23 -14.34 9.21 2.81
CA LEU A 23 -14.16 9.50 1.38
C LEU A 23 -15.41 10.17 0.80
N VAL A 24 -16.60 9.62 1.05
CA VAL A 24 -17.88 10.18 0.56
C VAL A 24 -18.10 11.58 1.10
N ASN A 25 -17.86 11.80 2.39
CA ASN A 25 -18.01 13.12 3.01
C ASN A 25 -17.06 14.15 2.39
N VAL A 26 -15.79 13.77 2.17
CA VAL A 26 -14.81 14.66 1.52
C VAL A 26 -15.23 14.97 0.08
N GLN A 27 -15.70 13.97 -0.69
CA GLN A 27 -16.18 14.18 -2.05
C GLN A 27 -17.39 15.14 -2.08
N ASN A 28 -18.35 14.98 -1.18
CA ASN A 28 -19.51 15.87 -1.08
C ASN A 28 -19.08 17.31 -0.77
N GLN A 29 -18.17 17.51 0.19
CA GLN A 29 -17.67 18.85 0.51
C GLN A 29 -16.89 19.46 -0.66
N LEU A 30 -16.15 18.66 -1.38
CA LEU A 30 -15.39 19.10 -2.54
C LEU A 30 -16.29 19.58 -3.68
N GLN A 31 -17.43 18.90 -3.90
CA GLN A 31 -18.42 19.33 -4.90
C GLN A 31 -19.03 20.72 -4.58
N LEU A 32 -19.23 21.01 -3.30
CA LEU A 32 -19.73 22.33 -2.87
C LEU A 32 -18.72 23.45 -3.11
N VAL A 33 -17.42 23.14 -3.04
CA VAL A 33 -16.34 24.11 -3.23
C VAL A 33 -15.95 24.26 -4.70
N GLN A 34 -16.18 23.22 -5.53
CA GLN A 34 -15.76 23.19 -6.93
C GLN A 34 -16.13 24.42 -7.76
N PRO A 35 -17.36 25.02 -7.63
CA PRO A 35 -17.72 26.25 -8.37
C PRO A 35 -16.83 27.46 -8.03
N ARG A 36 -16.23 27.48 -6.84
CA ARG A 36 -15.40 28.60 -6.35
C ARG A 36 -13.94 28.49 -6.74
N LEU A 37 -13.52 27.36 -7.34
CA LEU A 37 -12.15 27.14 -7.74
C LEU A 37 -11.80 27.87 -9.05
N PRO A 38 -10.52 28.25 -9.26
CA PRO A 38 -10.05 28.79 -10.51
C PRO A 38 -10.33 27.85 -11.70
N GLU A 39 -10.54 28.42 -12.88
CA GLU A 39 -10.88 27.65 -14.10
C GLU A 39 -9.78 26.64 -14.48
N GLU A 40 -8.52 26.98 -14.23
CA GLU A 40 -7.40 26.08 -14.46
C GLU A 40 -7.52 24.81 -13.61
N VAL A 41 -7.89 24.94 -12.34
CA VAL A 41 -8.05 23.80 -11.45
C VAL A 41 -9.26 22.95 -11.85
N LYS A 42 -10.37 23.60 -12.25
CA LYS A 42 -11.56 22.89 -12.74
C LYS A 42 -11.25 22.07 -14.00
N ARG A 43 -10.43 22.62 -14.88
CA ARG A 43 -10.03 21.97 -16.15
C ARG A 43 -9.14 20.73 -15.90
N TYR A 44 -8.24 20.78 -14.93
CA TYR A 44 -7.41 19.64 -14.54
C TYR A 44 -8.18 18.60 -13.73
N GLY A 45 -9.23 19.04 -13.05
CA GLY A 45 -10.05 18.19 -12.18
C GLY A 45 -9.45 17.99 -10.79
N LEU A 46 -10.27 17.45 -9.92
CA LEU A 46 -9.93 17.15 -8.52
C LEU A 46 -9.99 15.64 -8.31
N THR A 47 -9.01 15.10 -7.65
CA THR A 47 -8.95 13.67 -7.36
C THR A 47 -8.91 13.46 -5.85
N VAL A 48 -9.83 12.66 -5.33
CA VAL A 48 -9.84 12.22 -3.93
C VAL A 48 -9.51 10.73 -3.89
N LYS A 49 -8.56 10.36 -3.05
CA LYS A 49 -8.13 8.95 -2.89
C LYS A 49 -7.92 8.63 -1.43
N LYS A 50 -8.27 7.41 -1.04
CA LYS A 50 -7.83 6.85 0.23
C LYS A 50 -6.34 6.51 0.12
N THR A 51 -5.59 6.82 1.16
CA THR A 51 -4.18 6.43 1.26
C THR A 51 -3.86 6.00 2.68
N THR A 52 -3.07 4.97 2.82
CA THR A 52 -2.38 4.69 4.07
C THR A 52 -1.23 5.70 4.17
N GLY A 53 -1.12 6.40 5.28
CA GLY A 53 -0.09 7.45 5.49
C GLY A 53 1.36 6.96 5.48
N GLY A 54 1.62 5.72 5.06
CA GLY A 54 2.94 5.09 5.02
C GLY A 54 3.62 5.15 3.65
N ALA A 55 4.88 4.75 3.62
CA ALA A 55 5.60 4.43 2.39
C ALA A 55 4.86 3.30 1.64
N GLY A 56 5.05 3.22 0.32
CA GLY A 56 4.46 2.15 -0.49
C GLY A 56 4.78 0.76 0.07
N ALA A 57 3.87 -0.18 -0.13
CA ALA A 57 4.07 -1.56 0.32
C ALA A 57 5.13 -2.30 -0.50
N LEU A 58 5.23 -1.95 -1.78
CA LEU A 58 6.14 -2.58 -2.73
C LEU A 58 6.70 -1.55 -3.72
N PHE A 59 7.99 -1.61 -3.98
CA PHE A 59 8.67 -0.81 -4.99
C PHE A 59 9.31 -1.73 -6.04
N ILE A 60 8.87 -1.57 -7.29
CA ILE A 60 9.35 -2.33 -8.43
C ILE A 60 10.09 -1.38 -9.37
N ALA A 61 11.31 -1.70 -9.73
CA ALA A 61 12.09 -0.96 -10.70
C ALA A 61 12.00 -1.62 -12.08
N LEU A 62 11.77 -0.80 -13.11
CA LEU A 62 11.93 -1.17 -14.51
C LEU A 62 13.24 -0.61 -15.01
N THR A 63 14.03 -1.43 -15.65
CA THR A 63 15.36 -1.09 -16.18
C THR A 63 15.52 -1.59 -17.60
N SER A 64 16.49 -0.99 -18.31
CA SER A 64 16.97 -1.45 -19.62
C SER A 64 18.47 -1.70 -19.49
N PRO A 65 18.89 -2.97 -19.22
CA PRO A 65 20.30 -3.29 -18.95
C PRO A 65 21.26 -2.87 -20.06
N ASN A 66 20.88 -3.01 -21.32
CA ASN A 66 21.67 -2.58 -22.47
C ASN A 66 21.49 -1.11 -22.83
N LYS A 67 20.73 -0.32 -22.01
CA LYS A 67 20.43 1.10 -22.25
C LYS A 67 19.75 1.37 -23.59
N THR A 68 19.00 0.41 -24.12
CA THR A 68 18.19 0.57 -25.35
C THR A 68 17.08 1.62 -25.14
N TYR A 69 16.51 1.65 -23.94
CA TYR A 69 15.42 2.55 -23.56
C TYR A 69 15.86 3.49 -22.43
N ASN A 70 15.50 4.75 -22.56
CA ASN A 70 15.74 5.74 -21.51
C ASN A 70 14.66 5.70 -20.42
N SER A 71 14.90 6.39 -19.31
CA SER A 71 13.97 6.45 -18.16
C SER A 71 12.57 6.98 -18.54
N LEU A 72 12.49 7.88 -19.51
CA LEU A 72 11.22 8.43 -19.98
C LEU A 72 10.38 7.35 -20.68
N PHE A 73 11.00 6.56 -21.56
CA PHE A 73 10.33 5.43 -22.19
C PHE A 73 9.84 4.40 -21.16
N LEU A 74 10.70 4.05 -20.19
CA LEU A 74 10.37 3.08 -19.14
C LEU A 74 9.20 3.57 -18.28
N ALA A 75 9.20 4.85 -17.89
CA ALA A 75 8.11 5.44 -17.10
C ALA A 75 6.79 5.48 -17.90
N ASN A 76 6.86 5.86 -19.17
CA ASN A 76 5.68 5.87 -20.04
C ASN A 76 5.15 4.45 -20.30
N TYR A 77 6.04 3.47 -20.54
CA TYR A 77 5.67 2.07 -20.68
C TYR A 77 4.98 1.55 -19.41
N ALA A 78 5.53 1.88 -18.24
CA ALA A 78 4.91 1.54 -16.96
C ALA A 78 3.51 2.17 -16.80
N THR A 79 3.35 3.43 -17.20
CA THR A 79 2.07 4.14 -17.13
C THR A 79 1.03 3.50 -18.04
N MET A 80 1.39 3.18 -19.29
CA MET A 80 0.44 2.69 -20.29
C MET A 80 0.05 1.22 -20.12
N TYR A 81 1.00 0.35 -19.71
CA TYR A 81 0.81 -1.09 -19.76
C TYR A 81 0.79 -1.79 -18.41
N ILE A 82 1.38 -1.18 -17.38
CA ILE A 82 1.56 -1.82 -16.08
C ILE A 82 0.66 -1.20 -15.01
N LYS A 83 0.63 0.11 -14.90
CA LYS A 83 -0.05 0.87 -13.85
C LYS A 83 -1.50 0.44 -13.63
N ASP A 84 -2.30 0.45 -14.68
CA ASP A 84 -3.73 0.15 -14.58
C ASP A 84 -3.99 -1.34 -14.28
N GLU A 85 -3.14 -2.22 -14.79
CA GLU A 85 -3.21 -3.63 -14.48
C GLU A 85 -2.91 -3.91 -13.01
N LEU A 86 -1.91 -3.26 -12.42
CA LEU A 86 -1.60 -3.39 -11.01
C LEU A 86 -2.66 -2.73 -10.14
N ALA A 87 -3.16 -1.56 -10.52
CA ALA A 87 -4.19 -0.83 -9.78
C ALA A 87 -5.51 -1.61 -9.62
N ARG A 88 -5.83 -2.50 -10.58
CA ARG A 88 -7.01 -3.39 -10.49
C ARG A 88 -6.81 -4.60 -9.57
N THR A 89 -5.64 -4.75 -8.97
CA THR A 89 -5.38 -5.87 -8.05
C THR A 89 -6.10 -5.64 -6.72
N LYS A 90 -6.82 -6.65 -6.24
CA LYS A 90 -7.56 -6.58 -4.98
C LYS A 90 -6.62 -6.21 -3.82
N GLY A 91 -6.96 -5.17 -3.09
CA GLY A 91 -6.16 -4.63 -1.98
C GLY A 91 -5.18 -3.53 -2.38
N CYS A 92 -5.03 -3.24 -3.68
CA CYS A 92 -4.23 -2.13 -4.16
C CYS A 92 -4.97 -0.80 -3.95
N GLY A 93 -4.35 0.14 -3.25
CA GLY A 93 -4.89 1.48 -3.02
C GLY A 93 -4.44 2.48 -4.07
N GLN A 94 -3.16 2.50 -4.36
CA GLN A 94 -2.57 3.40 -5.34
C GLN A 94 -1.34 2.78 -6.00
N VAL A 95 -1.20 3.01 -7.30
CA VAL A 95 0.03 2.77 -8.06
C VAL A 95 0.57 4.10 -8.54
N GLN A 96 1.79 4.43 -8.16
CA GLN A 96 2.48 5.66 -8.52
C GLN A 96 3.78 5.32 -9.24
N ILE A 97 4.04 6.02 -10.35
CA ILE A 97 5.26 5.87 -11.12
C ILE A 97 6.15 7.07 -10.84
N PHE A 98 7.39 6.81 -10.46
CA PHE A 98 8.43 7.79 -10.26
C PHE A 98 9.48 7.65 -11.36
N GLY A 99 9.97 8.77 -11.86
CA GLY A 99 10.94 8.86 -12.94
C GLY A 99 10.70 10.10 -13.77
N ALA A 100 11.00 10.04 -15.05
CA ALA A 100 10.89 11.17 -15.97
C ALA A 100 9.44 11.62 -16.31
N GLY A 101 8.42 10.97 -15.75
CA GLY A 101 7.02 11.27 -16.03
C GLY A 101 6.53 10.76 -17.38
N ASP A 102 5.40 11.30 -17.83
CA ASP A 102 4.80 10.96 -19.11
C ASP A 102 5.40 11.77 -20.26
N TYR A 103 5.20 11.29 -21.50
CA TYR A 103 5.58 12.06 -22.68
C TYR A 103 4.72 13.32 -22.80
N SER A 104 5.38 14.43 -23.12
CA SER A 104 4.75 15.71 -23.36
C SER A 104 5.41 16.42 -24.54
N MET A 105 4.62 17.18 -25.28
CA MET A 105 5.17 18.05 -26.32
C MET A 105 5.75 19.31 -25.67
N ARG A 106 7.07 19.44 -25.68
CA ARG A 106 7.81 20.55 -25.07
C ARG A 106 8.05 21.64 -26.09
N ILE A 107 7.66 22.85 -25.75
CA ILE A 107 7.82 24.02 -26.59
C ILE A 107 8.74 25.01 -25.87
N TRP A 108 10.00 25.02 -26.29
CA TRP A 108 11.04 25.88 -25.72
C TRP A 108 11.05 27.21 -26.41
N LEU A 109 10.52 28.25 -25.76
CA LEU A 109 10.38 29.59 -26.32
C LEU A 109 11.76 30.28 -26.50
N LYS A 110 11.90 31.03 -27.57
CA LYS A 110 13.08 31.86 -27.86
C LYS A 110 12.71 33.34 -27.69
N PRO A 111 12.96 33.96 -26.53
CA PRO A 111 12.48 35.32 -26.21
C PRO A 111 12.93 36.38 -27.24
N ASP A 112 14.14 36.29 -27.71
CA ASP A 112 14.69 37.26 -28.69
C ASP A 112 13.94 37.19 -30.02
N LYS A 113 13.59 36.00 -30.48
CA LYS A 113 12.81 35.80 -31.70
C LYS A 113 11.36 36.25 -31.52
N MET A 114 10.79 35.98 -30.36
CA MET A 114 9.44 36.43 -30.01
C MET A 114 9.37 37.95 -30.00
N ALA A 115 10.32 38.61 -29.36
CA ALA A 115 10.39 40.08 -29.33
C ALA A 115 10.52 40.68 -30.74
N SER A 116 11.41 40.14 -31.59
CA SER A 116 11.61 40.60 -32.95
C SER A 116 10.40 40.45 -33.87
N LEU A 117 9.55 39.44 -33.62
CA LEU A 117 8.35 39.14 -34.40
C LEU A 117 7.05 39.70 -33.74
N GLY A 118 7.17 40.34 -32.58
CA GLY A 118 6.07 40.89 -31.82
C GLY A 118 5.04 39.84 -31.41
N VAL A 119 5.53 38.71 -30.90
CA VAL A 119 4.72 37.58 -30.41
C VAL A 119 4.88 37.43 -28.92
N SER A 120 3.77 37.34 -28.18
CA SER A 120 3.74 37.11 -26.75
C SER A 120 3.56 35.59 -26.42
N THR A 121 3.84 35.23 -25.18
CA THR A 121 3.54 33.86 -24.67
C THR A 121 2.04 33.56 -24.69
N SER A 122 1.21 34.59 -24.49
CA SER A 122 -0.25 34.48 -24.57
C SER A 122 -0.73 34.12 -25.97
N ASP A 123 -0.11 34.73 -27.01
CA ASP A 123 -0.44 34.44 -28.40
C ASP A 123 -0.12 32.98 -28.77
N ILE A 124 1.02 32.49 -28.32
CA ILE A 124 1.43 31.09 -28.52
C ILE A 124 0.44 30.14 -27.83
N ASN A 125 0.07 30.44 -26.58
CA ASN A 125 -0.87 29.59 -25.83
C ASN A 125 -2.26 29.59 -26.48
N ALA A 126 -2.75 30.75 -26.93
CA ALA A 126 -4.00 30.87 -27.65
C ALA A 126 -3.98 30.12 -28.98
N ALA A 127 -2.89 30.20 -29.73
CA ALA A 127 -2.71 29.47 -30.99
C ALA A 127 -2.70 27.96 -30.81
N ILE A 128 -1.99 27.47 -29.78
CA ILE A 128 -1.98 26.04 -29.45
C ILE A 128 -3.38 25.58 -29.04
N THR A 129 -4.06 26.32 -28.17
CA THR A 129 -5.39 25.96 -27.68
C THR A 129 -6.41 25.91 -28.80
N SER A 130 -6.36 26.85 -29.75
CA SER A 130 -7.29 26.91 -30.86
C SER A 130 -7.04 25.85 -31.93
N GLN A 131 -5.78 25.51 -32.22
CA GLN A 131 -5.41 24.59 -33.30
C GLN A 131 -5.20 23.14 -32.84
N ASN A 132 -4.94 22.93 -31.53
CA ASN A 132 -4.81 21.58 -30.94
C ASN A 132 -6.09 21.15 -30.22
N THR A 133 -7.22 21.26 -30.91
CA THR A 133 -8.53 20.90 -30.35
C THR A 133 -9.22 19.84 -31.19
N GLN A 134 -10.07 19.06 -30.57
CA GLN A 134 -10.93 18.08 -31.27
C GLN A 134 -12.33 18.63 -31.31
N ALA A 135 -12.73 19.11 -32.48
CA ALA A 135 -14.08 19.58 -32.72
C ALA A 135 -14.83 18.59 -33.62
N PRO A 136 -16.07 18.23 -33.30
CA PRO A 136 -16.92 17.46 -34.21
C PRO A 136 -17.23 18.32 -35.42
N ALA A 137 -16.93 17.83 -36.64
CA ALA A 137 -17.18 18.56 -37.86
C ALA A 137 -18.60 18.36 -38.41
N GLY A 138 -19.38 17.48 -37.82
CA GLY A 138 -20.74 17.17 -38.26
C GLY A 138 -20.81 16.19 -39.43
N ASN A 139 -21.96 16.19 -40.09
CA ASN A 139 -22.23 15.33 -41.23
C ASN A 139 -22.85 16.15 -42.39
N ILE A 140 -22.54 15.79 -43.61
CA ILE A 140 -23.20 16.28 -44.82
C ILE A 140 -24.21 15.25 -45.24
N GLY A 141 -25.36 15.69 -45.74
CA GLY A 141 -26.43 14.78 -46.20
C GLY A 141 -27.36 14.29 -45.06
N VAL A 142 -27.55 15.12 -44.02
CA VAL A 142 -28.48 14.84 -42.90
C VAL A 142 -29.64 15.84 -42.95
N GLU A 143 -30.86 15.38 -42.76
CA GLU A 143 -32.05 16.24 -42.69
C GLU A 143 -31.97 17.23 -41.49
N PRO A 144 -32.59 18.44 -41.64
CA PRO A 144 -33.40 18.89 -42.77
C PRO A 144 -32.57 19.44 -43.94
N MET A 145 -32.90 19.04 -45.15
CA MET A 145 -32.26 19.49 -46.40
C MET A 145 -33.31 19.85 -47.46
N ASP A 146 -33.03 20.90 -48.24
CA ASP A 146 -33.89 21.31 -49.33
C ASP A 146 -33.96 20.27 -50.49
N ASN A 147 -32.85 19.52 -50.65
CA ASN A 147 -32.77 18.40 -51.62
C ASN A 147 -32.29 17.13 -50.92
N PRO A 148 -33.11 16.09 -50.75
CA PRO A 148 -32.71 14.85 -50.11
C PRO A 148 -31.58 14.16 -50.86
N GLN A 149 -30.49 13.86 -50.18
CA GLN A 149 -29.35 13.08 -50.70
C GLN A 149 -29.38 11.65 -50.15
N MET A 150 -29.07 10.69 -51.04
CA MET A 150 -29.02 9.28 -50.67
C MET A 150 -27.83 8.88 -49.83
N MET A 151 -26.80 9.74 -49.76
CA MET A 151 -25.54 9.44 -49.02
C MET A 151 -25.29 10.44 -47.93
N LYS A 152 -24.96 9.89 -46.77
CA LYS A 152 -24.49 10.64 -45.57
C LYS A 152 -22.97 10.56 -45.48
N PHE A 153 -22.29 11.70 -45.43
CA PHE A 153 -20.85 11.78 -45.25
C PHE A 153 -20.55 12.36 -43.87
N THR A 154 -19.79 11.61 -43.05
CA THR A 154 -19.26 12.10 -41.80
C THR A 154 -17.99 12.87 -42.08
N LEU A 155 -17.97 14.14 -41.71
CA LEU A 155 -16.76 14.97 -41.78
C LEU A 155 -15.82 14.63 -40.65
N ARG A 156 -14.56 14.42 -40.99
CA ARG A 156 -13.51 14.22 -40.00
C ARG A 156 -12.56 15.41 -40.03
N THR A 157 -12.37 16.05 -38.89
CA THR A 157 -11.29 17.03 -38.69
C THR A 157 -9.99 16.33 -38.30
N LYS A 158 -8.88 16.99 -38.46
CA LYS A 158 -7.56 16.46 -38.13
C LYS A 158 -7.43 16.05 -36.66
N GLY A 159 -8.22 16.66 -35.77
CA GLY A 159 -8.19 16.42 -34.32
C GLY A 159 -6.94 16.98 -33.65
N ARG A 160 -6.58 16.39 -32.52
CA ARG A 160 -5.39 16.79 -31.77
C ARG A 160 -4.11 16.48 -32.56
N LEU A 161 -3.16 17.39 -32.50
CA LEU A 161 -1.85 17.25 -33.12
C LEU A 161 -1.02 16.18 -32.39
N LYS A 162 -0.26 15.40 -33.14
CA LYS A 162 0.46 14.22 -32.61
C LYS A 162 1.97 14.27 -32.83
N THR A 163 2.44 14.97 -33.84
CA THR A 163 3.85 14.98 -34.24
C THR A 163 4.50 16.33 -33.95
N VAL A 164 5.81 16.33 -33.76
CA VAL A 164 6.60 17.55 -33.58
C VAL A 164 6.38 18.52 -34.74
N GLU A 165 6.38 18.01 -35.97
CA GLU A 165 6.17 18.82 -37.18
C GLU A 165 4.80 19.52 -37.21
N GLU A 166 3.76 18.83 -36.71
CA GLU A 166 2.43 19.42 -36.65
C GLU A 166 2.39 20.59 -35.67
N PHE A 167 3.05 20.44 -34.51
CA PHE A 167 3.18 21.53 -33.53
C PHE A 167 4.04 22.66 -34.02
N GLU A 168 5.15 22.39 -34.72
CA GLU A 168 6.01 23.38 -35.31
C GLU A 168 5.28 24.25 -36.36
N ASN A 169 4.33 23.69 -37.06
CA ASN A 169 3.56 24.35 -38.11
C ASN A 169 2.32 25.10 -37.63
N ILE A 170 2.01 25.11 -36.33
CA ILE A 170 0.95 25.95 -35.76
C ILE A 170 1.24 27.43 -36.10
N ILE A 171 0.22 28.10 -36.62
CA ILE A 171 0.30 29.52 -36.95
C ILE A 171 0.00 30.36 -35.70
N VAL A 172 0.96 31.11 -35.23
CA VAL A 172 0.84 31.99 -34.07
C VAL A 172 0.29 33.35 -34.43
N LYS A 173 0.79 33.91 -35.54
CA LYS A 173 0.41 35.26 -36.04
C LYS A 173 0.42 35.30 -37.55
N SER A 174 -0.63 35.89 -38.13
CA SER A 174 -0.70 36.21 -39.56
C SER A 174 -0.51 37.69 -39.77
N ASN A 175 0.43 38.07 -40.60
CA ASN A 175 0.67 39.44 -40.95
C ASN A 175 -0.19 39.87 -42.14
N VAL A 176 -0.42 41.17 -42.27
CA VAL A 176 -1.21 41.76 -43.37
C VAL A 176 -0.64 41.41 -44.74
N ASN A 177 0.68 41.21 -44.83
CA ASN A 177 1.41 40.84 -46.05
C ASN A 177 1.26 39.35 -46.44
N GLY A 178 0.41 38.58 -45.77
CA GLY A 178 0.23 37.15 -46.01
C GLY A 178 1.32 36.26 -45.43
N SER A 179 2.36 36.81 -44.77
CA SER A 179 3.35 36.01 -44.08
C SER A 179 2.83 35.51 -42.74
N ASN A 180 3.04 34.24 -42.45
CA ASN A 180 2.61 33.62 -41.21
C ASN A 180 3.81 33.34 -40.31
N VAL A 181 3.75 33.74 -39.05
CA VAL A 181 4.67 33.32 -38.02
C VAL A 181 4.19 32.00 -37.41
N ARG A 182 5.05 31.01 -37.45
CA ARG A 182 4.76 29.66 -36.91
C ARG A 182 5.53 29.40 -35.61
N ILE A 183 5.14 28.39 -34.88
CA ILE A 183 5.83 28.03 -33.61
C ILE A 183 7.32 27.77 -33.88
N LYS A 184 7.71 27.10 -34.94
CA LYS A 184 9.11 26.84 -35.30
C LYS A 184 9.97 28.11 -35.40
N ASP A 185 9.38 29.26 -35.76
CA ASP A 185 10.07 30.52 -35.92
C ASP A 185 10.43 31.16 -34.55
N VAL A 186 9.63 30.90 -33.51
CA VAL A 186 9.71 31.51 -32.18
C VAL A 186 10.08 30.53 -31.07
N ALA A 187 10.09 29.21 -31.36
CA ALA A 187 10.32 28.15 -30.38
C ALA A 187 11.06 26.96 -31.00
N ARG A 188 11.56 26.07 -30.16
CA ARG A 188 11.99 24.70 -30.49
C ARG A 188 10.94 23.74 -29.93
N VAL A 189 10.46 22.83 -30.74
CA VAL A 189 9.50 21.81 -30.34
C VAL A 189 10.19 20.45 -30.25
N GLU A 190 9.95 19.72 -29.19
CA GLU A 190 10.46 18.36 -29.03
C GLU A 190 9.48 17.50 -28.21
N LEU A 191 9.49 16.21 -28.45
CA LEU A 191 8.82 15.23 -27.60
C LEU A 191 9.74 14.91 -26.41
N GLY A 192 9.34 15.29 -25.21
CA GLY A 192 10.15 15.13 -24.02
C GLY A 192 9.30 14.73 -22.81
N ALA A 193 9.86 14.84 -21.61
CA ALA A 193 9.14 14.56 -20.37
C ALA A 193 8.21 15.70 -19.98
N GLU A 194 7.07 15.38 -19.41
CA GLU A 194 6.17 16.38 -18.81
C GLU A 194 6.88 17.16 -17.70
N ASN A 195 7.72 16.48 -16.92
CA ASN A 195 8.47 17.09 -15.83
C ASN A 195 9.89 16.51 -15.75
N TYR A 196 10.87 17.38 -15.59
CA TYR A 196 12.28 17.03 -15.40
C TYR A 196 12.77 17.24 -13.96
N SER A 197 11.85 17.53 -13.00
CA SER A 197 12.24 17.83 -11.62
C SER A 197 12.56 16.57 -10.80
N SER A 198 12.22 15.39 -11.29
CA SER A 198 12.49 14.13 -10.63
C SER A 198 13.15 13.13 -11.59
N ALA A 199 14.16 12.45 -11.10
CA ALA A 199 14.80 11.31 -11.76
C ALA A 199 15.03 10.21 -10.73
N VAL A 200 14.92 8.97 -11.15
CA VAL A 200 15.20 7.80 -10.32
C VAL A 200 16.35 7.04 -10.93
N ARG A 201 17.33 6.73 -10.08
CA ARG A 201 18.51 5.94 -10.46
C ARG A 201 18.75 4.84 -9.43
N ILE A 202 19.22 3.71 -9.91
CA ILE A 202 19.72 2.62 -9.09
C ILE A 202 21.12 2.31 -9.58
N GLY A 203 22.12 2.61 -8.73
CA GLY A 203 23.50 2.62 -9.17
C GLY A 203 23.71 3.64 -10.30
N GLU A 204 24.24 3.19 -11.43
CA GLU A 204 24.48 4.01 -12.62
C GLU A 204 23.36 3.95 -13.67
N SER A 205 22.31 3.17 -13.42
CA SER A 205 21.21 2.96 -14.37
C SER A 205 20.04 3.87 -14.06
N ASP A 206 19.54 4.56 -15.08
CA ASP A 206 18.29 5.27 -15.02
C ASP A 206 17.15 4.25 -15.05
N VAL A 207 16.19 4.37 -14.14
CA VAL A 207 15.08 3.43 -13.99
C VAL A 207 13.73 4.16 -13.87
N ALA A 208 12.66 3.46 -14.17
CA ALA A 208 11.33 3.88 -13.73
C ALA A 208 10.92 3.06 -12.50
N MET A 209 10.54 3.76 -11.43
CA MET A 209 10.13 3.12 -10.17
C MET A 209 8.62 3.12 -10.06
N ILE A 210 8.05 1.95 -9.82
CA ILE A 210 6.62 1.75 -9.55
C ILE A 210 6.46 1.54 -8.06
N SER A 211 5.77 2.44 -7.38
CA SER A 211 5.38 2.32 -5.98
C SER A 211 3.94 1.87 -5.88
N ILE A 212 3.70 0.85 -5.11
CA ILE A 212 2.38 0.28 -4.88
C ILE A 212 2.04 0.46 -3.40
N SER A 213 0.94 1.14 -3.13
CA SER A 213 0.39 1.30 -1.78
C SER A 213 -0.84 0.44 -1.62
N GLN A 214 -1.03 -0.09 -0.41
CA GLN A 214 -2.20 -0.88 -0.07
C GLN A 214 -3.39 -0.02 0.33
N LEU A 215 -4.59 -0.57 0.27
CA LEU A 215 -5.75 -0.03 0.98
C LEU A 215 -5.61 -0.25 2.49
N PRO A 216 -6.18 0.61 3.34
CA PRO A 216 -6.07 0.50 4.81
C PRO A 216 -6.48 -0.87 5.36
N GLU A 217 -7.47 -1.51 4.76
CA GLU A 217 -8.03 -2.79 5.21
C GLU A 217 -7.37 -4.01 4.52
N ALA A 218 -6.43 -3.78 3.59
CA ALA A 218 -5.84 -4.87 2.82
C ALA A 218 -4.69 -5.54 3.57
N ASN A 219 -4.59 -6.86 3.43
CA ASN A 219 -3.41 -7.60 3.87
C ASN A 219 -2.26 -7.34 2.88
N THR A 220 -1.15 -6.80 3.40
CA THR A 220 0.00 -6.40 2.59
C THR A 220 0.68 -7.60 1.94
N ILE A 221 0.85 -8.72 2.67
CA ILE A 221 1.50 -9.93 2.17
C ILE A 221 0.70 -10.51 1.00
N ASP A 222 -0.63 -10.59 1.14
CA ASP A 222 -1.50 -11.06 0.07
C ASP A 222 -1.46 -10.16 -1.15
N LEU A 223 -1.42 -8.83 -0.94
CA LEU A 223 -1.31 -7.87 -2.02
C LEU A 223 0.00 -8.07 -2.78
N VAL A 224 1.12 -8.08 -2.07
CA VAL A 224 2.46 -8.25 -2.67
C VAL A 224 2.52 -9.54 -3.47
N ASN A 225 2.08 -10.68 -2.91
CA ASN A 225 2.05 -11.96 -3.61
C ASN A 225 1.22 -11.92 -4.92
N ARG A 226 0.10 -11.19 -4.92
CA ARG A 226 -0.73 -11.01 -6.14
C ARG A 226 -0.07 -10.11 -7.17
N ILE A 227 0.59 -9.04 -6.71
CA ILE A 227 1.34 -8.13 -7.58
C ILE A 227 2.51 -8.85 -8.24
N GLU A 228 3.30 -9.61 -7.49
CA GLU A 228 4.42 -10.39 -8.02
C GLU A 228 3.99 -11.37 -9.10
N LYS A 229 2.94 -12.17 -8.83
CA LYS A 229 2.36 -13.08 -9.82
C LYS A 229 1.87 -12.34 -11.07
N LYS A 230 1.30 -11.16 -10.89
CA LYS A 230 0.82 -10.34 -12.00
C LYS A 230 1.97 -9.75 -12.81
N MET A 231 3.04 -9.29 -12.12
CA MET A 231 4.27 -8.83 -12.78
C MET A 231 4.95 -9.93 -13.57
N GLU A 232 4.98 -11.16 -13.07
CA GLU A 232 5.49 -12.32 -13.81
C GLU A 232 4.72 -12.55 -15.13
N ILE A 233 3.40 -12.38 -15.11
CA ILE A 233 2.57 -12.50 -16.32
C ILE A 233 2.82 -11.33 -17.28
N LEU A 234 2.93 -10.11 -16.75
CA LEU A 234 3.15 -8.91 -17.54
C LEU A 234 4.56 -8.89 -18.17
N SER A 235 5.57 -9.37 -17.45
CA SER A 235 6.96 -9.39 -17.91
C SER A 235 7.15 -10.22 -19.20
N LYS A 236 6.34 -11.25 -19.41
CA LYS A 236 6.35 -12.05 -20.64
C LYS A 236 5.97 -11.26 -21.90
N LYS A 237 5.34 -10.09 -21.71
CA LYS A 237 4.94 -9.18 -22.78
C LYS A 237 5.86 -7.96 -22.93
N PHE A 238 6.92 -7.90 -22.14
CA PHE A 238 7.83 -6.76 -22.19
C PHE A 238 8.60 -6.75 -23.50
N PRO A 239 8.87 -5.56 -24.05
CA PRO A 239 9.84 -5.40 -25.13
C PRO A 239 11.20 -5.99 -24.75
N THR A 240 11.95 -6.40 -25.76
CA THR A 240 13.34 -6.86 -25.58
C THR A 240 14.14 -5.79 -24.83
N ASP A 241 14.95 -6.19 -23.84
CA ASP A 241 15.77 -5.31 -23.00
C ASP A 241 14.99 -4.51 -21.94
N ILE A 242 13.75 -4.86 -21.64
CA ILE A 242 13.07 -4.34 -20.43
C ILE A 242 13.04 -5.47 -19.40
N GLU A 243 13.62 -5.19 -18.26
CA GLU A 243 13.61 -6.07 -17.11
C GLU A 243 12.99 -5.37 -15.89
N TYR A 244 12.49 -6.14 -14.95
CA TYR A 244 12.01 -5.63 -13.68
C TYR A 244 12.63 -6.38 -12.51
N PHE A 245 12.74 -5.70 -11.38
CA PHE A 245 13.09 -6.34 -10.12
C PHE A 245 12.43 -5.60 -8.96
N THR A 246 12.22 -6.32 -7.89
CA THR A 246 11.70 -5.74 -6.65
C THR A 246 12.84 -5.02 -5.93
N GLN A 247 12.74 -3.71 -5.80
CA GLN A 247 13.74 -2.89 -5.13
C GLN A 247 13.54 -2.88 -3.61
N TYR A 248 12.30 -2.89 -3.18
CA TYR A 248 11.96 -2.86 -1.76
C TYR A 248 10.59 -3.51 -1.54
N ASP A 249 10.55 -4.47 -0.65
CA ASP A 249 9.34 -5.16 -0.19
C ASP A 249 9.22 -5.00 1.33
N THR A 250 8.19 -4.29 1.77
CA THR A 250 7.92 -4.12 3.21
C THR A 250 7.50 -5.42 3.88
N THR A 251 7.02 -6.41 3.10
CA THR A 251 6.55 -7.69 3.64
C THR A 251 7.67 -8.67 3.96
N GLU A 252 8.86 -8.47 3.39
CA GLU A 252 10.01 -9.31 3.65
C GLU A 252 10.37 -9.32 5.14
N PHE A 253 10.46 -8.13 5.75
CA PHE A 253 10.67 -8.00 7.18
C PHE A 253 9.57 -8.66 8.02
N VAL A 254 8.31 -8.55 7.60
CA VAL A 254 7.18 -9.17 8.32
C VAL A 254 7.23 -10.69 8.21
N ARG A 255 7.54 -11.23 7.04
CA ARG A 255 7.69 -12.67 6.82
C ARG A 255 8.83 -13.26 7.65
N GLU A 256 9.98 -12.58 7.66
CA GLU A 256 11.13 -12.98 8.47
C GLU A 256 10.80 -12.95 9.97
N SER A 257 10.15 -11.88 10.43
CA SER A 257 9.69 -11.79 11.83
C SER A 257 8.70 -12.89 12.21
N ILE A 258 7.78 -13.27 11.33
CA ILE A 258 6.86 -14.41 11.56
C ILE A 258 7.67 -15.70 11.70
N HIS A 259 8.65 -15.91 10.83
CA HIS A 259 9.49 -17.10 10.87
C HIS A 259 10.32 -17.18 12.17
N GLU A 260 10.93 -16.07 12.57
CA GLU A 260 11.67 -15.96 13.84
C GLU A 260 10.78 -16.25 15.05
N VAL A 261 9.56 -15.72 15.08
CA VAL A 261 8.61 -15.97 16.18
C VAL A 261 8.20 -17.44 16.23
N ILE A 262 7.88 -18.06 15.09
CA ILE A 262 7.54 -19.48 15.05
C ILE A 262 8.74 -20.33 15.55
N SER A 263 9.94 -20.01 15.12
CA SER A 263 11.16 -20.67 15.55
C SER A 263 11.39 -20.51 17.05
N ALA A 264 11.17 -19.30 17.58
CA ALA A 264 11.28 -19.02 19.02
C ALA A 264 10.24 -19.79 19.84
N ILE A 265 8.99 -19.90 19.37
CA ILE A 265 7.94 -20.69 20.01
C ILE A 265 8.32 -22.18 20.04
N VAL A 266 8.77 -22.72 18.91
CA VAL A 266 9.22 -24.13 18.83
C VAL A 266 10.38 -24.40 19.77
N LEU A 267 11.39 -23.50 19.77
CA LEU A 267 12.53 -23.59 20.67
C LEU A 267 12.11 -23.54 22.15
N ALA A 268 11.20 -22.60 22.50
CA ALA A 268 10.68 -22.48 23.85
C ALA A 268 9.95 -23.77 24.30
N ILE A 269 9.12 -24.36 23.45
CA ILE A 269 8.43 -25.62 23.73
C ILE A 269 9.45 -26.73 24.00
N ILE A 270 10.50 -26.85 23.18
CA ILE A 270 11.54 -27.85 23.34
C ILE A 270 12.30 -27.66 24.66
N LEU A 271 12.74 -26.41 24.93
CA LEU A 271 13.50 -26.10 26.15
C LEU A 271 12.67 -26.34 27.41
N VAL A 272 11.42 -25.88 27.44
CA VAL A 272 10.52 -26.10 28.57
C VAL A 272 10.32 -27.61 28.80
N SER A 273 10.03 -28.36 27.75
CA SER A 273 9.84 -29.82 27.86
C SER A 273 11.11 -30.52 28.34
N ALA A 274 12.29 -30.08 27.87
CA ALA A 274 13.57 -30.62 28.30
C ALA A 274 13.85 -30.33 29.79
N VAL A 275 13.62 -29.07 30.24
CA VAL A 275 13.80 -28.68 31.65
C VAL A 275 12.80 -29.44 32.53
N THR A 276 11.53 -29.49 32.15
CA THR A 276 10.51 -30.26 32.89
C THR A 276 10.88 -31.74 32.99
N TYR A 277 11.37 -32.33 31.91
CA TYR A 277 11.85 -33.72 31.92
C TYR A 277 13.04 -33.92 32.87
N LEU A 278 14.00 -32.98 32.87
CA LEU A 278 15.20 -33.04 33.73
C LEU A 278 14.82 -33.01 35.23
N PHE A 279 13.89 -32.14 35.61
CA PHE A 279 13.50 -31.96 37.02
C PHE A 279 12.50 -32.99 37.50
N LEU A 280 11.55 -33.40 36.67
CA LEU A 280 10.50 -34.35 37.06
C LEU A 280 10.85 -35.81 36.77
N GLY A 281 11.89 -36.06 35.98
CA GLY A 281 12.44 -37.42 35.74
C GLY A 281 11.53 -38.35 34.92
N THR A 282 10.38 -37.90 34.46
CA THR A 282 9.41 -38.76 33.74
C THR A 282 8.94 -38.10 32.42
N ALA A 283 9.01 -38.85 31.33
CA ALA A 283 8.58 -38.35 30.02
C ALA A 283 7.06 -38.02 29.97
N ARG A 284 6.26 -38.72 30.78
CA ARG A 284 4.82 -38.44 30.87
C ARG A 284 4.52 -37.10 31.50
N ALA A 285 5.29 -36.69 32.52
CA ALA A 285 5.16 -35.40 33.15
C ALA A 285 5.58 -34.27 32.18
N ALA A 286 6.66 -34.44 31.45
CA ALA A 286 7.13 -33.47 30.46
C ALA A 286 6.17 -33.29 29.27
N PHE A 287 5.36 -34.30 28.95
CA PHE A 287 4.39 -34.22 27.86
C PHE A 287 3.18 -33.32 28.15
N ILE A 288 2.84 -33.11 29.43
CA ILE A 288 1.69 -32.27 29.82
C ILE A 288 1.96 -30.78 29.42
N PRO A 289 3.01 -30.10 29.84
CA PRO A 289 3.33 -28.75 29.40
C PRO A 289 3.52 -28.66 27.88
N PHE A 290 4.11 -29.70 27.26
CA PHE A 290 4.25 -29.78 25.81
C PHE A 290 2.90 -29.66 25.08
N CYS A 291 1.84 -30.26 25.60
CA CYS A 291 0.48 -30.15 25.04
C CYS A 291 -0.24 -28.85 25.45
N ALA A 292 -0.02 -28.36 26.66
CA ALA A 292 -0.69 -27.18 27.20
C ALA A 292 -0.35 -25.91 26.40
N ILE A 293 0.91 -25.73 25.97
CA ILE A 293 1.35 -24.55 25.21
C ILE A 293 0.60 -24.40 23.89
N PRO A 294 0.59 -25.40 22.97
CA PRO A 294 -0.15 -25.28 21.71
C PRO A 294 -1.65 -25.05 21.92
N VAL A 295 -2.27 -25.71 22.89
CA VAL A 295 -3.70 -25.55 23.19
C VAL A 295 -4.00 -24.10 23.61
N SER A 296 -3.22 -23.55 24.53
CA SER A 296 -3.38 -22.15 24.97
C SER A 296 -3.14 -21.16 23.84
N LEU A 297 -2.10 -21.35 23.01
CA LEU A 297 -1.82 -20.48 21.87
C LEU A 297 -2.94 -20.52 20.82
N ILE A 298 -3.47 -21.70 20.49
CA ILE A 298 -4.61 -21.83 19.58
C ILE A 298 -5.82 -21.09 20.15
N GLY A 299 -6.08 -21.25 21.45
CA GLY A 299 -7.15 -20.53 22.14
C GLY A 299 -7.01 -19.01 22.03
N VAL A 300 -5.79 -18.48 22.16
CA VAL A 300 -5.51 -17.05 21.96
C VAL A 300 -5.83 -16.61 20.54
N PHE A 301 -5.42 -17.37 19.52
CA PHE A 301 -5.75 -17.05 18.13
C PHE A 301 -7.26 -17.04 17.86
N ILE A 302 -8.00 -17.99 18.44
CA ILE A 302 -9.47 -18.02 18.33
C ILE A 302 -10.06 -16.75 18.94
N PHE A 303 -9.63 -16.37 20.14
CA PHE A 303 -10.12 -15.18 20.81
C PHE A 303 -9.79 -13.90 20.04
N MET A 304 -8.57 -13.78 19.52
CA MET A 304 -8.13 -12.65 18.70
C MET A 304 -8.96 -12.53 17.42
N ALA A 305 -9.27 -13.66 16.77
CA ALA A 305 -10.12 -13.70 15.58
C ALA A 305 -11.56 -13.24 15.90
N LEU A 306 -12.13 -13.66 17.04
CA LEU A 306 -13.46 -13.22 17.50
C LEU A 306 -13.50 -11.71 17.80
N MET A 307 -12.40 -11.14 18.29
CA MET A 307 -12.26 -9.69 18.53
C MET A 307 -11.97 -8.89 17.25
N GLY A 308 -11.81 -9.55 16.09
CA GLY A 308 -11.48 -8.91 14.83
C GLY A 308 -10.05 -8.34 14.77
N PHE A 309 -9.14 -8.84 15.60
CA PHE A 309 -7.75 -8.41 15.60
C PHE A 309 -6.97 -9.12 14.49
N SER A 310 -6.10 -8.35 13.82
CA SER A 310 -5.18 -8.89 12.81
C SER A 310 -3.84 -9.24 13.44
N ILE A 311 -3.21 -10.30 12.95
CA ILE A 311 -1.85 -10.67 13.36
C ILE A 311 -0.89 -9.56 12.92
N ASN A 312 -0.15 -9.03 13.88
CA ASN A 312 0.90 -8.03 13.68
C ASN A 312 2.11 -8.34 14.57
N LEU A 313 3.20 -7.61 14.36
CA LEU A 313 4.46 -7.85 15.06
C LEU A 313 4.33 -7.76 16.59
N LEU A 314 3.51 -6.83 17.10
CA LEU A 314 3.29 -6.69 18.54
C LEU A 314 2.54 -7.88 19.14
N ILE A 315 1.55 -8.40 18.44
CA ILE A 315 0.86 -9.63 18.84
C ILE A 315 1.83 -10.81 18.86
N LEU A 316 2.68 -10.92 17.84
CA LEU A 316 3.68 -11.97 17.76
C LEU A 316 4.67 -11.91 18.93
N PHE A 317 5.15 -10.73 19.29
CA PHE A 317 5.95 -10.56 20.52
C PHE A 317 5.17 -10.90 21.79
N GLY A 318 3.90 -10.51 21.85
CA GLY A 318 3.02 -10.89 22.95
C GLY A 318 2.88 -12.40 23.09
N LEU A 319 2.77 -13.13 21.98
CA LEU A 319 2.70 -14.60 21.97
C LEU A 319 4.00 -15.25 22.48
N VAL A 320 5.17 -14.75 22.04
CA VAL A 320 6.46 -15.26 22.53
C VAL A 320 6.57 -15.07 24.05
N LEU A 321 6.20 -13.90 24.55
CA LEU A 321 6.17 -13.62 25.99
C LEU A 321 5.17 -14.50 26.71
N ALA A 322 4.00 -14.67 26.13
CA ALA A 322 2.92 -15.51 26.70
C ALA A 322 3.32 -16.98 26.84
N VAL A 323 4.15 -17.53 25.96
CA VAL A 323 4.64 -18.93 26.08
C VAL A 323 5.29 -19.17 27.44
N GLY A 324 6.16 -18.23 27.90
CA GLY A 324 6.79 -18.35 29.23
C GLY A 324 5.77 -18.29 30.37
N LEU A 325 4.82 -17.36 30.29
CA LEU A 325 3.80 -17.18 31.34
C LEU A 325 2.78 -18.34 31.41
N VAL A 326 2.43 -18.91 30.24
CA VAL A 326 1.47 -20.03 30.13
C VAL A 326 2.03 -21.30 30.76
N VAL A 327 3.33 -21.49 30.70
CA VAL A 327 3.94 -22.74 31.20
C VAL A 327 4.04 -22.77 32.72
N ASP A 328 4.19 -21.61 33.35
CA ASP A 328 4.37 -21.50 34.80
C ASP A 328 3.21 -22.15 35.58
N ASP A 329 1.98 -21.83 35.22
CA ASP A 329 0.80 -22.39 35.90
C ASP A 329 0.76 -23.94 35.83
N ALA A 330 1.02 -24.48 34.64
CA ALA A 330 1.03 -25.90 34.39
C ALA A 330 2.17 -26.61 35.13
N ILE A 331 3.35 -25.98 35.25
CA ILE A 331 4.51 -26.55 35.99
C ILE A 331 4.20 -26.63 37.47
N VAL A 332 3.65 -25.57 38.08
CA VAL A 332 3.32 -25.54 39.51
C VAL A 332 2.33 -26.65 39.87
N VAL A 333 1.25 -26.83 39.10
CA VAL A 333 0.27 -27.88 39.31
C VAL A 333 0.91 -29.26 39.15
N LEU A 334 1.72 -29.43 38.11
CA LEU A 334 2.35 -30.72 37.82
C LEU A 334 3.38 -31.12 38.88
N GLU A 335 4.23 -30.18 39.32
CA GLU A 335 5.23 -30.42 40.36
C GLU A 335 4.60 -30.85 41.67
N ASN A 336 3.54 -30.14 42.11
CA ASN A 336 2.85 -30.49 43.34
C ASN A 336 2.12 -31.84 43.22
N THR A 337 1.52 -32.13 42.09
CA THR A 337 0.90 -33.46 41.82
C THR A 337 1.94 -34.55 41.85
N GLN A 338 3.12 -34.35 41.27
CA GLN A 338 4.20 -35.32 41.24
C GLN A 338 4.74 -35.61 42.67
N ARG A 339 4.82 -34.57 43.52
CA ARG A 339 5.19 -34.71 44.93
C ARG A 339 4.22 -35.66 45.66
N HIS A 340 2.91 -35.46 45.52
CA HIS A 340 1.92 -36.32 46.13
C HIS A 340 1.93 -37.77 45.62
N ILE A 341 2.24 -37.96 44.34
CA ILE A 341 2.44 -39.33 43.77
C ILE A 341 3.69 -39.97 44.38
N GLN A 342 4.77 -39.25 44.59
CA GLN A 342 5.97 -39.77 45.25
C GLN A 342 5.72 -40.12 46.72
N GLU A 343 4.79 -39.43 47.39
CA GLU A 343 4.30 -39.76 48.74
C GLU A 343 3.42 -41.00 48.78
N GLY A 344 3.16 -41.66 47.62
CA GLY A 344 2.43 -42.90 47.52
C GLY A 344 0.94 -42.79 47.24
N LYS A 345 0.42 -41.60 46.89
CA LYS A 345 -0.98 -41.39 46.54
C LYS A 345 -1.26 -41.81 45.09
N GLN A 346 -2.50 -42.25 44.85
CA GLN A 346 -2.93 -42.53 43.48
C GLN A 346 -2.96 -41.24 42.65
N PRO A 347 -2.65 -41.26 41.31
CA PRO A 347 -2.55 -40.08 40.47
C PRO A 347 -3.78 -39.16 40.52
N ARG A 348 -4.98 -39.74 40.55
CA ARG A 348 -6.23 -38.96 40.63
C ARG A 348 -6.40 -38.26 41.97
N GLU A 349 -6.13 -38.97 43.08
CA GLU A 349 -6.18 -38.41 44.43
C GLU A 349 -5.10 -37.32 44.60
N ALA A 350 -3.90 -37.57 44.10
CA ALA A 350 -2.80 -36.59 44.10
C ALA A 350 -3.20 -35.29 43.40
N THR A 351 -3.85 -35.38 42.23
CA THR A 351 -4.32 -34.20 41.48
C THR A 351 -5.43 -33.45 42.23
N GLU A 352 -6.41 -34.18 42.81
CA GLU A 352 -7.49 -33.56 43.60
C GLU A 352 -6.95 -32.77 44.79
N ILE A 353 -5.97 -33.31 45.50
CA ILE A 353 -5.32 -32.66 46.65
C ILE A 353 -4.49 -31.45 46.15
N THR A 354 -3.71 -31.63 45.10
CA THR A 354 -2.97 -30.54 44.48
C THR A 354 -3.86 -29.36 44.13
N MET A 355 -4.99 -29.62 43.48
CA MET A 355 -5.93 -28.56 43.12
C MET A 355 -6.49 -27.82 44.34
N GLN A 356 -6.74 -28.53 45.45
CA GLN A 356 -7.18 -27.88 46.70
C GLN A 356 -6.08 -26.98 47.32
N GLU A 357 -4.81 -27.38 47.19
CA GLU A 357 -3.68 -26.64 47.74
C GLU A 357 -3.29 -25.44 46.90
N VAL A 358 -3.21 -25.57 45.55
CA VAL A 358 -2.59 -24.55 44.66
C VAL A 358 -3.59 -23.74 43.86
N PHE A 359 -4.85 -24.14 43.73
CA PHE A 359 -5.86 -23.46 42.94
C PHE A 359 -5.97 -21.96 43.29
N GLY A 360 -6.07 -21.65 44.59
CA GLY A 360 -6.16 -20.27 45.05
C GLY A 360 -4.92 -19.42 44.68
N ALA A 361 -3.74 -20.02 44.74
CA ALA A 361 -2.48 -19.36 44.40
C ALA A 361 -2.38 -19.12 42.89
N VAL A 362 -2.67 -20.11 42.06
CA VAL A 362 -2.65 -20.01 40.58
C VAL A 362 -3.67 -18.98 40.09
N VAL A 363 -4.90 -19.00 40.60
CA VAL A 363 -5.89 -17.99 40.23
C VAL A 363 -5.46 -16.58 40.69
N ALA A 364 -4.90 -16.45 41.88
CA ALA A 364 -4.43 -15.14 42.38
C ALA A 364 -3.28 -14.59 41.55
N THR A 365 -2.28 -15.39 41.18
CA THR A 365 -1.16 -14.95 40.33
C THR A 365 -1.63 -14.54 38.97
N SER A 366 -2.52 -15.30 38.34
CA SER A 366 -3.10 -14.98 37.04
C SER A 366 -3.94 -13.70 37.06
N LEU A 367 -4.74 -13.48 38.11
CA LEU A 367 -5.48 -12.24 38.29
C LEU A 367 -4.57 -11.02 38.47
N VAL A 368 -3.48 -11.17 39.22
CA VAL A 368 -2.48 -10.09 39.41
C VAL A 368 -1.81 -9.76 38.07
N LEU A 369 -1.42 -10.76 37.30
CA LEU A 369 -0.85 -10.56 35.97
C LEU A 369 -1.85 -9.90 35.01
N MET A 370 -3.09 -10.36 34.98
CA MET A 370 -4.14 -9.73 34.17
C MET A 370 -4.41 -8.28 34.61
N ALA A 371 -4.37 -7.97 35.90
CA ALA A 371 -4.56 -6.63 36.42
C ALA A 371 -3.47 -5.65 35.97
N VAL A 372 -2.30 -6.12 35.57
CA VAL A 372 -1.23 -5.29 34.97
C VAL A 372 -1.53 -4.99 33.50
N PHE A 373 -1.99 -5.97 32.72
CA PHE A 373 -2.17 -5.83 31.28
C PHE A 373 -3.54 -5.24 30.89
N VAL A 374 -4.61 -5.52 31.64
CA VAL A 374 -5.95 -5.02 31.33
C VAL A 374 -6.02 -3.49 31.26
N PRO A 375 -5.43 -2.69 32.17
CA PRO A 375 -5.43 -1.23 32.04
C PRO A 375 -4.78 -0.71 30.74
N VAL A 376 -3.75 -1.40 30.26
CA VAL A 376 -3.08 -1.03 29.02
C VAL A 376 -4.02 -1.14 27.81
N SER A 377 -5.01 -2.03 27.86
CA SER A 377 -6.00 -2.20 26.80
C SER A 377 -6.97 -1.01 26.69
N PHE A 378 -7.05 -0.16 27.69
CA PHE A 378 -7.91 1.04 27.70
C PHE A 378 -7.15 2.34 27.40
N MET A 379 -5.87 2.28 27.07
CA MET A 379 -5.09 3.44 26.65
C MET A 379 -5.67 4.04 25.36
N GLY A 380 -5.79 5.36 25.30
CA GLY A 380 -6.27 6.10 24.13
C GLY A 380 -5.15 6.44 23.14
N GLY A 381 -5.57 6.92 21.95
CA GLY A 381 -4.67 7.36 20.90
C GLY A 381 -4.06 6.21 20.08
N ILE A 382 -3.17 6.55 19.14
CA ILE A 382 -2.52 5.60 18.22
C ILE A 382 -1.70 4.55 19.00
N SER A 383 -0.90 5.01 19.97
CA SER A 383 -0.11 4.13 20.81
C SER A 383 -0.99 3.18 21.63
N GLY A 384 -2.11 3.68 22.16
CA GLY A 384 -3.07 2.85 22.88
C GLY A 384 -3.65 1.75 22.02
N GLN A 385 -4.00 2.05 20.77
CA GLN A 385 -4.52 1.05 19.84
C GLN A 385 -3.48 -0.06 19.54
N MET A 386 -2.23 0.31 19.39
CA MET A 386 -1.14 -0.65 19.19
C MET A 386 -0.95 -1.56 20.42
N TYR A 387 -0.85 -0.98 21.61
CA TYR A 387 -0.63 -1.72 22.85
C TYR A 387 -1.88 -2.50 23.29
N ARG A 388 -3.08 -2.08 22.91
CA ARG A 388 -4.32 -2.77 23.24
C ARG A 388 -4.31 -4.22 22.72
N GLN A 389 -3.92 -4.44 21.48
CA GLN A 389 -3.88 -5.79 20.91
C GLN A 389 -2.85 -6.67 21.60
N PHE A 390 -1.68 -6.12 21.92
CA PHE A 390 -0.63 -6.78 22.69
C PHE A 390 -1.12 -7.16 24.10
N ALA A 391 -1.71 -6.22 24.83
CA ALA A 391 -2.17 -6.41 26.19
C ALA A 391 -3.32 -7.44 26.27
N VAL A 392 -4.28 -7.36 25.34
CA VAL A 392 -5.37 -8.34 25.24
C VAL A 392 -4.83 -9.73 24.91
N CYS A 393 -3.85 -9.84 24.01
CA CYS A 393 -3.19 -11.09 23.68
C CYS A 393 -2.59 -11.77 24.92
N ILE A 394 -1.81 -11.03 25.71
CA ILE A 394 -1.19 -11.55 26.93
C ILE A 394 -2.24 -11.88 27.99
N ALA A 395 -3.18 -10.98 28.26
CA ALA A 395 -4.22 -11.21 29.25
C ALA A 395 -5.07 -12.46 28.93
N THR A 396 -5.41 -12.65 27.66
CA THR A 396 -6.13 -13.84 27.20
C THR A 396 -5.29 -15.11 27.33
N SER A 397 -3.98 -15.03 27.02
CA SER A 397 -3.05 -16.15 27.19
C SER A 397 -2.97 -16.61 28.63
N ILE A 398 -2.85 -15.66 29.57
CA ILE A 398 -2.83 -15.95 31.01
C ILE A 398 -4.14 -16.59 31.45
N GLY A 399 -5.28 -16.02 31.07
CA GLY A 399 -6.59 -16.58 31.42
C GLY A 399 -6.82 -18.00 30.88
N LEU A 400 -6.38 -18.26 29.65
CA LEU A 400 -6.45 -19.61 29.06
C LEU A 400 -5.46 -20.56 29.72
N SER A 401 -4.26 -20.10 30.09
CA SER A 401 -3.32 -20.90 30.86
C SER A 401 -3.91 -21.41 32.16
N THR A 402 -4.51 -20.52 32.93
CA THR A 402 -5.16 -20.86 34.20
C THR A 402 -6.29 -21.90 34.04
N VAL A 403 -7.01 -21.84 32.91
CA VAL A 403 -8.09 -22.83 32.62
C VAL A 403 -7.53 -24.17 32.16
N VAL A 404 -6.38 -24.17 31.48
CA VAL A 404 -5.73 -25.39 30.93
C VAL A 404 -4.89 -26.09 32.00
N ALA A 405 -4.29 -25.34 32.93
CA ALA A 405 -3.52 -25.88 34.06
C ALA A 405 -4.43 -26.55 35.12
#